data_27a8a612d9674f8676aa1a0d94720a57
#
_entry.id   27a8a612d9674f8676aa1a0d94720a57
#
_cell.length_a   1.000
_cell.length_b   1.000
_cell.length_c   1.000
_cell.angle_alpha   90.00
_cell.angle_beta   90.00
_cell.angle_gamma   90.00
#
_symmetry.space_group_name_H-M   'P 1'
#
loop_
_entity.id
_entity.type
_entity.pdbx_description
1 polymer ?
#
loop_
_entity_poly.entity_id
_entity_poly.type
_entity_poly.pdbx_seq_one_letter_code
_entity_poly.pdbx_strand_id
1 'polypeptide(L)'
;ADLSTITADGLSFSLIPRLNAAGRMADPKLALDLLLARDPIEASALAAELEEINRQRREIEAELTRDAMAKVEETYDGGRAIVVGGEGWHEGVKGIVASRLTNRYHVPALLFSIEDGIARGSGRSVGKVNLFDAVERCSDLLIRRGGHAGAVGVTIEASKLDEFRRRLSAVLSELPAEDFEDTDEVAATVDLSELNIETIEQISRLEPFGQGNKVPLLAAEGVTMCDRAVVGKTGEHMRFVATDGAASVPAIMFRVPQIDKLINCDSAVDLVFEAVAEHWQGRVKPKLMIKDVLVRDTTLPSVDDPACELRRGVQPADSGLRLESRKRETLAQLSYTELTRSLIHSFIGSNQPHRAQVEALDALADHQSVLAVMGTGRGKSLIFHVHAARAALFEGKACVFVYPLRALVADQAFHLQEV
;
A
#
# COMPACT_ATOMS: atom_id res chain seq x y z
N ALA A 1 -12.20 8.67 30.80
CA ALA A 1 -12.78 7.73 29.84
C ALA A 1 -13.88 6.95 30.54
N ASP A 2 -15.00 6.79 29.90
CA ASP A 2 -16.06 5.93 30.43
C ASP A 2 -15.63 4.47 30.23
N LEU A 3 -15.47 3.74 31.34
CA LEU A 3 -15.03 2.34 31.33
C LEU A 3 -16.04 1.41 30.63
N SER A 4 -17.32 1.82 30.56
CA SER A 4 -18.37 1.04 29.90
C SER A 4 -18.26 1.04 28.37
N THR A 5 -17.42 1.91 27.79
CA THR A 5 -17.23 2.07 26.34
C THR A 5 -15.85 1.63 25.86
N ILE A 6 -15.08 0.93 26.72
CA ILE A 6 -13.75 0.43 26.33
C ILE A 6 -13.90 -0.76 25.38
N THR A 7 -13.37 -0.60 24.18
CA THR A 7 -13.26 -1.66 23.15
C THR A 7 -11.84 -2.19 23.07
N ALA A 8 -11.64 -3.36 22.48
CA ALA A 8 -10.32 -3.92 22.21
C ALA A 8 -9.47 -2.95 21.37
N ASP A 9 -10.05 -2.30 20.38
CA ASP A 9 -9.39 -1.28 19.56
C ASP A 9 -9.01 -0.04 20.37
N GLY A 10 -9.92 0.44 21.24
CA GLY A 10 -9.63 1.55 22.13
C GLY A 10 -8.44 1.28 23.04
N LEU A 11 -8.31 0.07 23.56
CA LEU A 11 -7.13 -0.38 24.31
C LEU A 11 -5.88 -0.43 23.42
N SER A 12 -5.98 -1.06 22.27
CA SER A 12 -4.85 -1.30 21.35
C SER A 12 -4.24 0.01 20.81
N PHE A 13 -5.06 1.01 20.52
CA PHE A 13 -4.59 2.26 19.94
C PHE A 13 -4.39 3.40 20.95
N SER A 14 -5.01 3.32 22.13
CA SER A 14 -4.89 4.37 23.14
C SER A 14 -4.01 3.96 24.32
N LEU A 15 -4.35 2.91 25.05
CA LEU A 15 -3.70 2.57 26.30
C LEU A 15 -2.40 1.77 26.09
N ILE A 16 -2.45 0.70 25.32
CA ILE A 16 -1.33 -0.21 25.12
C ILE A 16 -0.07 0.48 24.57
N PRO A 17 -0.13 1.43 23.61
CA PRO A 17 1.06 2.13 23.13
C PRO A 17 1.78 2.93 24.22
N ARG A 18 1.05 3.46 25.22
CA ARG A 18 1.62 4.18 26.38
C ARG A 18 2.37 3.23 27.30
N LEU A 19 1.74 2.12 27.65
CA LEU A 19 2.38 1.08 28.46
C LEU A 19 3.64 0.52 27.78
N ASN A 20 3.54 0.23 26.48
CA ASN A 20 4.64 -0.31 25.69
C ASN A 20 5.79 0.70 25.50
N ALA A 21 5.53 2.01 25.62
CA ALA A 21 6.56 3.04 25.48
C ALA A 21 7.62 2.92 26.57
N ALA A 22 7.26 2.53 27.80
CA ALA A 22 8.21 2.29 28.88
C ALA A 22 9.26 1.26 28.47
N GLY A 23 8.86 0.08 28.00
CA GLY A 23 9.80 -0.98 27.61
C GLY A 23 10.62 -0.68 26.34
N ARG A 24 10.28 0.36 25.60
CA ARG A 24 11.02 0.81 24.41
C ARG A 24 12.02 1.91 24.69
N MET A 25 11.74 2.77 25.67
CA MET A 25 12.43 4.03 25.88
C MET A 25 13.04 4.14 27.29
N ALA A 26 12.52 3.37 28.25
CA ALA A 26 12.87 3.46 29.66
C ALA A 26 12.78 2.06 30.34
N ASP A 27 12.47 2.02 31.62
CA ASP A 27 12.27 0.80 32.37
C ASP A 27 10.80 0.32 32.26
N PRO A 28 10.53 -0.89 31.74
CA PRO A 28 9.19 -1.47 31.68
C PRO A 28 8.50 -1.59 33.04
N LYS A 29 9.25 -1.56 34.14
CA LYS A 29 8.73 -1.57 35.51
C LYS A 29 7.74 -0.43 35.76
N LEU A 30 7.95 0.75 35.14
CA LEU A 30 7.04 1.89 35.26
C LEU A 30 5.61 1.57 34.83
N ALA A 31 5.47 0.84 33.73
CA ALA A 31 4.14 0.40 33.25
C ALA A 31 3.53 -0.65 34.21
N LEU A 32 4.34 -1.55 34.76
CA LEU A 32 3.90 -2.53 35.75
C LEU A 32 3.45 -1.83 37.04
N ASP A 33 4.22 -0.86 37.54
CA ASP A 33 3.88 -0.12 38.76
C ASP A 33 2.55 0.62 38.59
N LEU A 34 2.29 1.24 37.41
CA LEU A 34 0.98 1.84 37.13
C LEU A 34 -0.16 0.82 37.19
N LEU A 35 0.01 -0.36 36.62
CA LEU A 35 -1.01 -1.40 36.61
C LEU A 35 -1.29 -1.97 38.01
N LEU A 36 -0.31 -1.92 38.92
CA LEU A 36 -0.41 -2.40 40.30
C LEU A 36 -0.76 -1.29 41.31
N ALA A 37 -0.70 -0.02 40.92
CA ALA A 37 -0.98 1.13 41.77
C ALA A 37 -2.41 1.08 42.32
N ARG A 38 -2.53 1.28 43.64
CA ARG A 38 -3.81 1.32 44.36
C ARG A 38 -4.19 2.73 44.78
N ASP A 39 -3.20 3.59 44.95
CA ASP A 39 -3.42 4.99 45.28
C ASP A 39 -3.69 5.80 43.96
N PRO A 40 -4.81 6.51 43.84
CA PRO A 40 -5.11 7.34 42.68
C PRO A 40 -4.09 8.44 42.41
N ILE A 41 -3.43 8.98 43.44
CA ILE A 41 -2.41 10.03 43.29
C ILE A 41 -1.15 9.42 42.65
N GLU A 42 -0.70 8.30 43.16
CA GLU A 42 0.43 7.55 42.61
C GLU A 42 0.13 7.14 41.17
N ALA A 43 -1.03 6.52 40.90
CA ALA A 43 -1.44 6.12 39.57
C ALA A 43 -1.47 7.31 38.57
N SER A 44 -1.93 8.50 39.02
CA SER A 44 -1.95 9.69 38.19
C SER A 44 -0.53 10.18 37.83
N ALA A 45 0.40 10.12 38.79
CA ALA A 45 1.80 10.50 38.56
C ALA A 45 2.49 9.55 37.57
N LEU A 46 2.34 8.24 37.75
CA LEU A 46 2.88 7.22 36.86
C LEU A 46 2.27 7.31 35.43
N ALA A 47 0.99 7.59 35.31
CA ALA A 47 0.33 7.78 34.03
C ALA A 47 0.85 9.03 33.28
N ALA A 48 1.12 10.12 34.01
CA ALA A 48 1.70 11.34 33.44
C ALA A 48 3.14 11.09 32.92
N GLU A 49 3.94 10.33 33.66
CA GLU A 49 5.27 9.94 33.24
C GLU A 49 5.25 9.05 31.99
N LEU A 50 4.37 8.07 31.93
CA LEU A 50 4.19 7.23 30.74
C LEU A 50 3.71 8.01 29.52
N GLU A 51 2.86 9.03 29.69
CA GLU A 51 2.42 9.90 28.59
C GLU A 51 3.61 10.69 28.03
N GLU A 52 4.50 11.21 28.89
CA GLU A 52 5.69 11.91 28.47
C GLU A 52 6.68 11.00 27.71
N ILE A 53 6.92 9.80 28.22
CA ILE A 53 7.75 8.77 27.55
C ILE A 53 7.15 8.41 26.19
N ASN A 54 5.83 8.25 26.10
CA ASN A 54 5.16 7.95 24.84
C ASN A 54 5.24 9.13 23.85
N ARG A 55 5.23 10.38 24.32
CA ARG A 55 5.45 11.57 23.50
C ARG A 55 6.84 11.55 22.88
N GLN A 56 7.88 11.33 23.70
CA GLN A 56 9.27 11.23 23.27
C GLN A 56 9.46 10.08 22.27
N ARG A 57 8.86 8.92 22.54
CA ARG A 57 8.88 7.79 21.60
C ARG A 57 8.34 8.19 20.22
N ARG A 58 7.22 8.93 20.18
CA ARG A 58 6.61 9.38 18.90
C ARG A 58 7.51 10.35 18.13
N GLU A 59 8.22 11.22 18.83
CA GLU A 59 9.14 12.17 18.21
C GLU A 59 10.33 11.45 17.58
N ILE A 60 10.97 10.54 18.33
CA ILE A 60 12.07 9.72 17.83
C ILE A 60 11.61 8.80 16.69
N GLU A 61 10.40 8.22 16.80
CA GLU A 61 9.82 7.41 15.73
C GLU A 61 9.59 8.22 14.46
N ALA A 62 9.11 9.45 14.57
CA ALA A 62 8.88 10.32 13.41
C ALA A 62 10.19 10.73 12.72
N GLU A 63 11.22 11.04 13.50
CA GLU A 63 12.55 11.36 13.00
C GLU A 63 13.16 10.15 12.27
N LEU A 64 13.23 9.01 12.94
CA LEU A 64 13.76 7.78 12.35
C LEU A 64 12.97 7.36 11.09
N THR A 65 11.67 7.60 11.07
CA THR A 65 10.85 7.31 9.87
C THR A 65 11.28 8.18 8.69
N ARG A 66 11.52 9.49 8.90
CA ARG A 66 11.99 10.37 7.82
C ARG A 66 13.35 9.95 7.30
N ASP A 67 14.30 9.67 8.20
CA ASP A 67 15.65 9.25 7.83
C ASP A 67 15.66 7.92 7.09
N ALA A 68 14.88 6.94 7.58
CA ALA A 68 14.78 5.63 6.94
C ALA A 68 14.14 5.74 5.55
N MET A 69 13.09 6.56 5.40
CA MET A 69 12.45 6.81 4.11
C MET A 69 13.41 7.44 3.10
N ALA A 70 14.17 8.47 3.50
CA ALA A 70 15.17 9.08 2.63
C ALA A 70 16.21 8.06 2.15
N LYS A 71 16.72 7.20 3.07
CA LYS A 71 17.65 6.13 2.68
C LYS A 71 17.04 5.07 1.78
N VAL A 72 15.77 4.74 1.97
CA VAL A 72 15.06 3.82 1.08
C VAL A 72 14.93 4.43 -0.32
N GLU A 73 14.57 5.70 -0.44
CA GLU A 73 14.48 6.40 -1.73
C GLU A 73 15.83 6.43 -2.48
N GLU A 74 16.94 6.49 -1.75
CA GLU A 74 18.28 6.46 -2.34
C GLU A 74 18.76 5.06 -2.75
N THR A 75 18.35 4.02 -2.02
CA THR A 75 18.99 2.69 -2.11
C THR A 75 18.08 1.55 -2.57
N TYR A 76 16.77 1.76 -2.53
CA TYR A 76 15.81 0.72 -2.89
C TYR A 76 15.54 0.70 -4.40
N ASP A 77 15.87 -0.42 -5.01
CA ASP A 77 15.79 -0.65 -6.46
C ASP A 77 14.53 -1.41 -6.90
N GLY A 78 13.53 -1.51 -6.03
CA GLY A 78 12.31 -2.30 -6.29
C GLY A 78 12.47 -3.81 -6.04
N GLY A 79 13.53 -4.21 -5.34
CA GLY A 79 13.77 -5.61 -4.95
C GLY A 79 12.75 -6.16 -3.94
N ARG A 80 12.90 -7.42 -3.56
CA ARG A 80 11.96 -8.14 -2.66
C ARG A 80 12.23 -7.90 -1.17
N ALA A 81 13.16 -7.03 -0.80
CA ALA A 81 13.44 -6.66 0.59
C ALA A 81 13.96 -5.24 0.68
N ILE A 82 13.62 -4.54 1.75
CA ILE A 82 14.23 -3.29 2.16
C ILE A 82 15.19 -3.60 3.31
N VAL A 83 16.46 -3.24 3.15
CA VAL A 83 17.49 -3.35 4.19
C VAL A 83 18.22 -2.03 4.27
N VAL A 84 17.98 -1.27 5.31
CA VAL A 84 18.60 0.05 5.54
C VAL A 84 19.17 0.15 6.93
N GLY A 85 20.24 0.92 7.09
CA GLY A 85 20.90 1.14 8.37
C GLY A 85 21.33 2.57 8.56
N GLY A 86 21.41 3.01 9.83
CA GLY A 86 21.86 4.33 10.19
C GLY A 86 22.52 4.36 11.56
N GLU A 87 23.47 5.29 11.73
CA GLU A 87 24.06 5.60 13.01
C GLU A 87 23.06 6.40 13.87
N GLY A 88 23.09 6.20 15.18
CA GLY A 88 22.22 6.92 16.11
C GLY A 88 20.74 6.52 16.08
N TRP A 89 20.35 5.54 15.27
CA TRP A 89 18.97 5.07 15.24
C TRP A 89 18.59 4.33 16.52
N HIS A 90 17.50 4.78 17.16
CA HIS A 90 17.10 4.25 18.44
C HIS A 90 16.54 2.82 18.33
N GLU A 91 17.09 1.89 19.12
CA GLU A 91 16.76 0.47 19.07
C GLU A 91 15.27 0.16 19.33
N GLY A 92 14.66 0.85 20.30
CA GLY A 92 13.29 0.59 20.73
C GLY A 92 12.20 0.90 19.70
N VAL A 93 12.50 1.71 18.66
CA VAL A 93 11.50 2.14 17.67
C VAL A 93 11.72 1.56 16.27
N LYS A 94 12.88 0.95 15.99
CA LYS A 94 13.19 0.35 14.67
C LYS A 94 12.10 -0.59 14.16
N GLY A 95 11.58 -1.46 15.02
CA GLY A 95 10.54 -2.41 14.65
C GLY A 95 9.22 -1.76 14.26
N ILE A 96 8.91 -0.56 14.79
CA ILE A 96 7.72 0.20 14.40
C ILE A 96 7.92 0.79 13.02
N VAL A 97 9.10 1.38 12.77
CA VAL A 97 9.44 1.96 11.46
C VAL A 97 9.56 0.88 10.40
N ALA A 98 10.11 -0.30 10.74
CA ALA A 98 10.11 -1.45 9.83
C ALA A 98 8.70 -1.82 9.38
N SER A 99 7.72 -1.88 10.29
CA SER A 99 6.31 -2.12 9.93
C SER A 99 5.76 -1.04 8.99
N ARG A 100 6.14 0.23 9.19
CA ARG A 100 5.70 1.32 8.30
C ARG A 100 6.25 1.17 6.87
N LEU A 101 7.53 0.78 6.75
CA LEU A 101 8.13 0.53 5.44
C LEU A 101 7.49 -0.69 4.78
N THR A 102 7.29 -1.78 5.53
CA THR A 102 6.62 -2.97 5.02
C THR A 102 5.23 -2.64 4.48
N ASN A 103 4.43 -1.87 5.24
CA ASN A 103 3.09 -1.47 4.81
C ASN A 103 3.08 -0.52 3.60
N ARG A 104 4.14 0.28 3.42
CA ARG A 104 4.22 1.22 2.29
C ARG A 104 4.71 0.55 1.00
N TYR A 105 5.68 -0.35 1.12
CA TYR A 105 6.36 -0.93 -0.04
C TYR A 105 5.93 -2.36 -0.34
N HIS A 106 5.11 -2.97 0.52
CA HIS A 106 4.63 -4.36 0.41
C HIS A 106 5.73 -5.40 0.22
N VAL A 107 6.87 -5.16 0.89
CA VAL A 107 7.99 -6.10 0.98
C VAL A 107 8.53 -6.16 2.41
N PRO A 108 9.18 -7.24 2.83
CA PRO A 108 9.84 -7.31 4.12
C PRO A 108 10.85 -6.17 4.28
N ALA A 109 10.87 -5.54 5.46
CA ALA A 109 11.76 -4.44 5.76
C ALA A 109 12.57 -4.71 7.04
N LEU A 110 13.89 -4.51 6.96
CA LEU A 110 14.82 -4.60 8.09
C LEU A 110 15.55 -3.27 8.28
N LEU A 111 15.47 -2.72 9.48
CA LEU A 111 16.15 -1.51 9.89
C LEU A 111 17.25 -1.81 10.89
N PHE A 112 18.45 -1.26 10.65
CA PHE A 112 19.64 -1.49 11.47
C PHE A 112 20.13 -0.20 12.14
N SER A 113 20.33 -0.23 13.45
CA SER A 113 21.17 0.75 14.13
C SER A 113 22.62 0.30 14.04
N ILE A 114 23.51 1.22 13.68
CA ILE A 114 24.95 0.95 13.51
C ILE A 114 25.69 1.65 14.65
N GLU A 115 26.46 0.88 15.39
CA GLU A 115 27.30 1.36 16.50
C GLU A 115 28.55 0.50 16.57
N ASP A 116 29.73 1.13 16.65
CA ASP A 116 31.04 0.46 16.77
C ASP A 116 31.27 -0.66 15.73
N GLY A 117 30.84 -0.43 14.48
CA GLY A 117 30.99 -1.40 13.40
C GLY A 117 30.02 -2.60 13.45
N ILE A 118 29.13 -2.62 14.43
CA ILE A 118 28.07 -3.64 14.57
C ILE A 118 26.72 -3.04 14.21
N ALA A 119 25.98 -3.74 13.38
CA ALA A 119 24.62 -3.40 13.00
C ALA A 119 23.61 -4.33 13.70
N ARG A 120 22.69 -3.75 14.48
CA ARG A 120 21.60 -4.47 15.13
C ARG A 120 20.28 -4.13 14.45
N GLY A 121 19.65 -5.12 13.84
CA GLY A 121 18.47 -4.96 13.00
C GLY A 121 17.19 -5.48 13.65
N SER A 122 16.08 -4.85 13.25
CA SER A 122 14.72 -5.34 13.51
C SER A 122 13.98 -5.40 12.19
N GLY A 123 13.45 -6.57 11.84
CA GLY A 123 12.71 -6.82 10.60
C GLY A 123 11.23 -7.10 10.82
N ARG A 124 10.45 -6.81 9.78
CA ARG A 124 9.03 -7.14 9.68
C ARG A 124 8.75 -7.77 8.32
N SER A 125 7.86 -8.74 8.33
CA SER A 125 7.42 -9.45 7.14
C SER A 125 6.12 -8.87 6.57
N VAL A 126 5.74 -9.35 5.41
CA VAL A 126 4.50 -9.03 4.69
C VAL A 126 3.83 -10.32 4.22
N GLY A 127 2.52 -10.33 4.13
CA GLY A 127 1.74 -11.44 3.60
C GLY A 127 2.05 -12.78 4.29
N LYS A 128 2.35 -13.78 3.47
CA LYS A 128 2.69 -15.15 3.92
C LYS A 128 4.20 -15.40 3.99
N VAL A 129 5.03 -14.38 3.73
CA VAL A 129 6.50 -14.53 3.71
C VAL A 129 7.01 -14.92 5.09
N ASN A 130 7.67 -16.06 5.21
CA ASN A 130 8.42 -16.44 6.41
C ASN A 130 9.78 -15.75 6.41
N LEU A 131 9.83 -14.56 7.02
CA LEU A 131 11.06 -13.76 7.08
C LEU A 131 12.16 -14.44 7.90
N PHE A 132 11.80 -15.24 8.91
CA PHE A 132 12.79 -15.97 9.71
C PHE A 132 13.53 -17.01 8.87
N ASP A 133 12.83 -17.79 8.06
CA ASP A 133 13.46 -18.79 7.18
C ASP A 133 14.33 -18.12 6.10
N ALA A 134 13.90 -16.98 5.56
CA ALA A 134 14.69 -16.22 4.61
C ALA A 134 16.00 -15.70 5.23
N VAL A 135 15.94 -15.18 6.46
CA VAL A 135 17.09 -14.72 7.23
C VAL A 135 18.01 -15.92 7.62
N GLU A 136 17.44 -17.08 7.94
CA GLU A 136 18.19 -18.28 8.26
C GLU A 136 19.09 -18.72 7.08
N ARG A 137 18.63 -18.58 5.85
CA ARG A 137 19.42 -18.85 4.63
C ARG A 137 20.62 -17.89 4.42
N CYS A 138 20.67 -16.81 5.21
CA CYS A 138 21.79 -15.86 5.24
C CYS A 138 22.63 -15.97 6.53
N SER A 139 22.47 -17.05 7.30
CA SER A 139 22.99 -17.19 8.67
C SER A 139 24.51 -17.09 8.80
N ASP A 140 25.25 -17.45 7.76
CA ASP A 140 26.72 -17.36 7.70
C ASP A 140 27.26 -15.91 7.71
N LEU A 141 26.42 -14.93 7.38
CA LEU A 141 26.75 -13.51 7.47
C LEU A 141 26.48 -12.92 8.85
N LEU A 142 25.70 -13.62 9.69
CA LEU A 142 25.10 -13.08 10.90
C LEU A 142 25.86 -13.47 12.16
N ILE A 143 26.04 -12.52 13.07
CA ILE A 143 26.57 -12.77 14.42
C ILE A 143 25.48 -13.39 15.29
N ARG A 144 24.25 -12.86 15.20
CA ARG A 144 23.09 -13.31 15.98
C ARG A 144 21.80 -13.10 15.20
N ARG A 145 20.87 -14.02 15.36
CA ARG A 145 19.52 -13.92 14.80
C ARG A 145 18.48 -14.55 15.72
N GLY A 146 17.23 -14.15 15.58
CA GLY A 146 16.10 -14.71 16.32
C GLY A 146 14.79 -14.07 15.87
N GLY A 147 13.69 -14.73 16.17
CA GLY A 147 12.36 -14.23 15.80
C GLY A 147 11.41 -15.34 15.37
N HIS A 148 10.46 -14.97 14.54
CA HIS A 148 9.44 -15.85 13.96
C HIS A 148 9.10 -15.36 12.54
N ALA A 149 8.20 -16.04 11.83
CA ALA A 149 7.84 -15.73 10.44
C ALA A 149 7.55 -14.23 10.20
N GLY A 150 6.81 -13.57 11.10
CA GLY A 150 6.39 -12.17 10.93
C GLY A 150 7.40 -11.12 11.40
N ALA A 151 8.40 -11.48 12.22
CA ALA A 151 9.34 -10.51 12.77
C ALA A 151 10.67 -11.15 13.16
N VAL A 152 11.78 -10.47 12.87
CA VAL A 152 13.13 -10.94 13.17
C VAL A 152 13.97 -9.87 13.85
N GLY A 153 14.89 -10.34 14.72
CA GLY A 153 16.01 -9.57 15.24
C GLY A 153 17.32 -10.12 14.68
N VAL A 154 18.19 -9.25 14.19
CA VAL A 154 19.43 -9.63 13.51
C VAL A 154 20.59 -8.80 14.02
N THR A 155 21.76 -9.42 14.23
CA THR A 155 23.03 -8.71 14.49
C THR A 155 24.06 -9.13 13.46
N ILE A 156 24.73 -8.16 12.85
CA ILE A 156 25.68 -8.37 11.76
C ILE A 156 26.81 -7.34 11.85
N GLU A 157 27.98 -7.64 11.30
CA GLU A 157 29.00 -6.63 11.07
C GLU A 157 28.51 -5.60 10.05
N ALA A 158 28.64 -4.30 10.33
CA ALA A 158 28.16 -3.25 9.43
C ALA A 158 28.72 -3.36 8.01
N SER A 159 29.99 -3.83 7.89
CA SER A 159 30.65 -4.08 6.60
C SER A 159 29.98 -5.14 5.72
N LYS A 160 29.16 -6.02 6.32
CA LYS A 160 28.44 -7.11 5.60
C LYS A 160 27.01 -6.76 5.25
N LEU A 161 26.52 -5.56 5.60
CA LEU A 161 25.11 -5.17 5.37
C LEU A 161 24.72 -5.19 3.89
N ASP A 162 25.59 -4.76 2.99
CA ASP A 162 25.30 -4.72 1.56
C ASP A 162 25.27 -6.13 0.95
N GLU A 163 26.11 -7.03 1.43
CA GLU A 163 26.07 -8.43 1.03
C GLU A 163 24.78 -9.09 1.54
N PHE A 164 24.41 -8.85 2.80
CA PHE A 164 23.18 -9.34 3.39
C PHE A 164 21.95 -8.85 2.62
N ARG A 165 21.90 -7.55 2.27
CA ARG A 165 20.82 -6.96 1.47
C ARG A 165 20.63 -7.70 0.14
N ARG A 166 21.72 -7.87 -0.62
CA ARG A 166 21.68 -8.56 -1.91
C ARG A 166 21.23 -10.00 -1.78
N ARG A 167 21.75 -10.71 -0.79
CA ARG A 167 21.48 -12.13 -0.57
C ARG A 167 20.05 -12.36 -0.09
N LEU A 168 19.57 -11.57 0.87
CA LEU A 168 18.19 -11.63 1.35
C LEU A 168 17.19 -11.33 0.22
N SER A 169 17.47 -10.32 -0.59
CA SER A 169 16.63 -10.00 -1.76
C SER A 169 16.60 -11.14 -2.77
N ALA A 170 17.73 -11.80 -3.01
CA ALA A 170 17.81 -12.97 -3.89
C ALA A 170 16.98 -14.16 -3.33
N VAL A 171 17.13 -14.46 -2.04
CA VAL A 171 16.36 -15.51 -1.36
C VAL A 171 14.85 -15.25 -1.46
N LEU A 172 14.43 -14.03 -1.20
CA LEU A 172 13.02 -13.64 -1.27
C LEU A 172 12.49 -13.58 -2.71
N SER A 173 13.35 -13.40 -3.70
CA SER A 173 12.95 -13.42 -5.11
C SER A 173 12.59 -14.82 -5.63
N GLU A 174 12.98 -15.87 -4.90
CA GLU A 174 12.58 -17.25 -5.19
C GLU A 174 11.12 -17.54 -4.79
N LEU A 175 10.55 -16.72 -3.91
CA LEU A 175 9.18 -16.89 -3.43
C LEU A 175 8.16 -16.40 -4.47
N PRO A 176 6.97 -17.02 -4.53
CA PRO A 176 5.86 -16.56 -5.37
C PRO A 176 5.47 -15.13 -5.03
N ALA A 177 5.01 -14.37 -6.02
CA ALA A 177 4.56 -12.99 -5.80
C ALA A 177 3.36 -12.92 -4.85
N GLU A 178 2.50 -13.92 -4.90
CA GLU A 178 1.31 -14.07 -4.05
C GLU A 178 1.62 -14.20 -2.55
N ASP A 179 2.84 -14.63 -2.18
CA ASP A 179 3.24 -14.69 -0.78
C ASP A 179 3.49 -13.31 -0.17
N PHE A 180 3.68 -12.28 -1.00
CA PHE A 180 3.88 -10.89 -0.58
C PHE A 180 2.57 -10.11 -0.46
N GLU A 181 1.46 -10.72 -0.79
CA GLU A 181 0.14 -10.08 -0.75
C GLU A 181 -0.56 -10.39 0.57
N ASP A 182 -1.09 -9.36 1.20
CA ASP A 182 -2.03 -9.53 2.29
C ASP A 182 -3.37 -9.96 1.69
N THR A 183 -3.74 -11.20 1.89
CA THR A 183 -5.05 -11.72 1.47
C THR A 183 -5.98 -11.68 2.67
N ASP A 184 -6.90 -10.72 2.67
CA ASP A 184 -8.03 -10.74 3.58
C ASP A 184 -9.25 -11.36 2.89
N GLU A 185 -9.99 -12.16 3.62
CA GLU A 185 -11.20 -12.82 3.13
C GLU A 185 -12.41 -11.92 3.41
N VAL A 186 -13.20 -11.65 2.37
CA VAL A 186 -14.49 -10.98 2.51
C VAL A 186 -15.49 -11.99 3.00
N ALA A 187 -16.09 -11.76 4.16
CA ALA A 187 -17.03 -12.65 4.80
C ALA A 187 -18.40 -12.69 4.07
N ALA A 188 -18.83 -11.54 3.55
CA ALA A 188 -20.09 -11.43 2.79
C ALA A 188 -20.09 -10.19 1.90
N THR A 189 -20.80 -10.26 0.77
CA THR A 189 -21.24 -9.10 0.00
C THR A 189 -22.65 -8.74 0.48
N VAL A 190 -22.88 -7.44 0.74
CA VAL A 190 -24.10 -6.91 1.33
C VAL A 190 -24.59 -5.67 0.59
N ASP A 191 -25.89 -5.44 0.62
CA ASP A 191 -26.48 -4.17 0.21
C ASP A 191 -26.33 -3.13 1.32
N LEU A 192 -26.13 -1.85 0.97
CA LEU A 192 -25.96 -0.79 1.99
C LEU A 192 -27.19 -0.64 2.90
N SER A 193 -28.37 -1.03 2.42
CA SER A 193 -29.62 -1.02 3.20
C SER A 193 -29.65 -2.04 4.34
N GLU A 194 -28.85 -3.11 4.26
CA GLU A 194 -28.73 -4.13 5.31
C GLU A 194 -27.85 -3.67 6.47
N LEU A 195 -27.07 -2.61 6.27
CA LEU A 195 -26.11 -2.05 7.26
C LEU A 195 -26.83 -1.10 8.23
N ASN A 196 -27.74 -1.63 9.00
CA ASN A 196 -28.39 -0.92 10.10
C ASN A 196 -27.69 -1.18 11.45
N ILE A 197 -28.07 -0.46 12.49
CA ILE A 197 -27.47 -0.60 13.82
C ILE A 197 -27.66 -2.00 14.40
N GLU A 198 -28.82 -2.61 14.18
CA GLU A 198 -29.11 -3.96 14.68
C GLU A 198 -28.15 -5.00 14.06
N THR A 199 -27.92 -4.93 12.75
CA THR A 199 -26.95 -5.80 12.06
C THR A 199 -25.53 -5.63 12.60
N ILE A 200 -25.10 -4.37 12.82
CA ILE A 200 -23.77 -4.06 13.37
C ILE A 200 -23.63 -4.57 14.81
N GLU A 201 -24.67 -4.41 15.64
CA GLU A 201 -24.69 -4.95 17.00
C GLU A 201 -24.63 -6.49 17.01
N GLN A 202 -25.24 -7.16 16.04
CA GLN A 202 -25.10 -8.62 15.91
C GLN A 202 -23.69 -9.02 15.53
N ILE A 203 -23.02 -8.30 14.63
CA ILE A 203 -21.61 -8.53 14.29
C ILE A 203 -20.73 -8.30 15.53
N SER A 204 -20.99 -7.25 16.31
CA SER A 204 -20.24 -6.95 17.54
C SER A 204 -20.35 -8.04 18.61
N ARG A 205 -21.35 -8.92 18.53
CA ARG A 205 -21.45 -10.08 19.45
C ARG A 205 -20.36 -11.14 19.21
N LEU A 206 -19.63 -11.05 18.08
CA LEU A 206 -18.46 -11.89 17.81
C LEU A 206 -17.19 -11.38 18.49
N GLU A 207 -17.22 -10.20 19.12
CA GLU A 207 -16.10 -9.65 19.89
C GLU A 207 -15.71 -10.52 21.09
N PRO A 208 -14.45 -10.44 21.57
CA PRO A 208 -13.40 -9.49 21.17
C PRO A 208 -12.68 -9.90 19.89
N PHE A 209 -12.52 -8.96 19.00
CA PHE A 209 -11.73 -9.14 17.78
C PHE A 209 -10.23 -8.98 18.08
N GLY A 210 -9.40 -9.63 17.27
CA GLY A 210 -7.94 -9.59 17.38
C GLY A 210 -7.26 -10.74 16.65
N GLN A 211 -6.10 -11.14 17.14
CA GLN A 211 -5.36 -12.25 16.55
C GLN A 211 -6.15 -13.57 16.69
N GLY A 212 -6.42 -14.22 15.55
CA GLY A 212 -7.21 -15.46 15.50
C GLY A 212 -8.73 -15.27 15.46
N ASN A 213 -9.22 -14.03 15.62
CA ASN A 213 -10.62 -13.66 15.44
C ASN A 213 -10.69 -12.28 14.79
N LYS A 214 -10.48 -12.22 13.48
CA LYS A 214 -10.48 -10.96 12.72
C LYS A 214 -11.89 -10.37 12.67
N VAL A 215 -11.97 -9.03 12.60
CA VAL A 215 -13.22 -8.34 12.27
C VAL A 215 -13.70 -8.82 10.91
N PRO A 216 -14.97 -9.22 10.75
CA PRO A 216 -15.49 -9.60 9.44
C PRO A 216 -15.40 -8.45 8.45
N LEU A 217 -14.74 -8.67 7.32
CA LEU A 217 -14.76 -7.75 6.20
C LEU A 217 -16.01 -7.99 5.36
N LEU A 218 -16.71 -6.92 5.06
CA LEU A 218 -17.87 -6.92 4.19
C LEU A 218 -17.52 -6.23 2.86
N ALA A 219 -18.21 -6.58 1.80
CA ALA A 219 -18.12 -5.89 0.53
C ALA A 219 -19.48 -5.33 0.11
N ALA A 220 -19.47 -4.16 -0.53
CA ALA A 220 -20.64 -3.63 -1.25
C ALA A 220 -20.22 -3.29 -2.67
N GLU A 221 -21.02 -3.73 -3.64
CA GLU A 221 -20.70 -3.62 -5.03
C GLU A 221 -21.45 -2.49 -5.74
N GLY A 222 -20.81 -1.85 -6.73
CA GLY A 222 -21.44 -0.83 -7.57
C GLY A 222 -21.84 0.44 -6.83
N VAL A 223 -21.13 0.80 -5.78
CA VAL A 223 -21.41 1.93 -4.90
C VAL A 223 -20.85 3.22 -5.51
N THR A 224 -21.58 4.32 -5.36
CA THR A 224 -21.11 5.67 -5.70
C THR A 224 -20.59 6.38 -4.44
N MET A 225 -19.44 7.05 -4.56
CA MET A 225 -18.85 7.87 -3.49
C MET A 225 -19.31 9.33 -3.64
N CYS A 226 -20.16 9.80 -2.74
CA CYS A 226 -20.66 11.19 -2.68
C CYS A 226 -19.96 11.98 -1.56
N ASP A 227 -20.02 13.30 -1.61
CA ASP A 227 -19.53 14.21 -0.55
C ASP A 227 -18.11 13.93 -0.09
N ARG A 228 -17.24 13.63 -1.04
CA ARG A 228 -15.84 13.28 -0.81
C ARG A 228 -15.05 14.47 -0.26
N ALA A 229 -14.31 14.24 0.82
CA ALA A 229 -13.44 15.26 1.40
C ALA A 229 -12.17 14.64 1.99
N VAL A 230 -11.03 15.28 1.71
CA VAL A 230 -9.76 14.96 2.36
C VAL A 230 -9.83 15.47 3.80
N VAL A 231 -9.43 14.64 4.75
CA VAL A 231 -9.46 14.95 6.18
C VAL A 231 -8.14 14.54 6.88
N GLY A 232 -7.98 15.04 8.10
CA GLY A 232 -6.76 14.84 8.88
C GLY A 232 -5.74 15.95 8.68
N LYS A 233 -4.80 16.08 9.64
CA LYS A 233 -3.75 17.13 9.61
C LYS A 233 -2.75 16.95 8.47
N THR A 234 -2.54 15.73 8.04
CA THR A 234 -1.61 15.35 6.97
C THR A 234 -2.27 15.23 5.60
N GLY A 235 -3.59 15.31 5.52
CA GLY A 235 -4.32 15.14 4.26
C GLY A 235 -4.29 13.70 3.71
N GLU A 236 -4.03 12.70 4.55
CA GLU A 236 -3.88 11.29 4.14
C GLU A 236 -5.16 10.46 4.29
N HIS A 237 -6.25 11.07 4.73
CA HIS A 237 -7.50 10.35 4.98
C HIS A 237 -8.61 10.94 4.12
N MET A 238 -9.56 10.12 3.74
CA MET A 238 -10.72 10.54 2.96
C MET A 238 -12.02 10.13 3.67
N ARG A 239 -12.96 11.04 3.77
CA ARG A 239 -14.35 10.76 4.15
C ARG A 239 -15.25 10.93 2.93
N PHE A 240 -16.33 10.17 2.89
CA PHE A 240 -17.34 10.25 1.86
C PHE A 240 -18.66 9.64 2.34
N VAL A 241 -19.69 9.73 1.54
CA VAL A 241 -20.94 9.00 1.72
C VAL A 241 -21.01 7.94 0.62
N ALA A 242 -21.09 6.69 1.02
CA ALA A 242 -21.30 5.56 0.11
C ALA A 242 -22.80 5.42 -0.18
N THR A 243 -23.22 5.34 -1.44
CA THR A 243 -24.61 5.13 -1.82
C THR A 243 -24.73 4.12 -2.97
N ASP A 244 -25.73 3.24 -2.86
CA ASP A 244 -26.16 2.31 -3.92
C ASP A 244 -27.45 2.80 -4.62
N GLY A 245 -27.90 4.02 -4.28
CA GLY A 245 -29.16 4.59 -4.76
C GLY A 245 -30.38 4.25 -3.88
N ALA A 246 -30.32 3.18 -3.10
CA ALA A 246 -31.38 2.79 -2.16
C ALA A 246 -31.06 3.25 -0.73
N ALA A 247 -29.82 3.17 -0.34
CA ALA A 247 -29.32 3.60 0.96
C ALA A 247 -28.06 4.46 0.84
N SER A 248 -27.73 5.16 1.92
CA SER A 248 -26.54 5.99 2.01
C SER A 248 -25.90 5.86 3.39
N VAL A 249 -24.61 5.50 3.44
CA VAL A 249 -23.89 5.26 4.69
C VAL A 249 -22.59 6.07 4.69
N PRO A 250 -22.32 6.83 5.78
CA PRO A 250 -21.04 7.54 5.93
C PRO A 250 -19.85 6.57 5.94
N ALA A 251 -18.78 6.96 5.29
CA ALA A 251 -17.58 6.16 5.15
C ALA A 251 -16.33 6.99 5.45
N ILE A 252 -15.30 6.31 5.95
CA ILE A 252 -13.96 6.88 6.11
C ILE A 252 -12.91 5.86 5.68
N MET A 253 -11.91 6.33 4.97
CA MET A 253 -10.72 5.57 4.61
C MET A 253 -9.50 6.27 5.17
N PHE A 254 -8.69 5.55 5.94
CA PHE A 254 -7.45 6.05 6.51
C PHE A 254 -6.27 5.72 5.63
N ARG A 255 -5.31 6.66 5.51
CA ARG A 255 -4.07 6.52 4.74
C ARG A 255 -4.33 6.07 3.31
N VAL A 256 -5.14 6.82 2.62
CA VAL A 256 -5.61 6.51 1.26
C VAL A 256 -4.45 6.50 0.29
N PRO A 257 -4.15 5.38 -0.36
CA PRO A 257 -3.21 5.38 -1.48
C PRO A 257 -3.81 6.22 -2.62
N GLN A 258 -2.99 7.09 -3.23
CA GLN A 258 -3.41 7.88 -4.39
C GLN A 258 -4.74 8.65 -4.17
N ILE A 259 -4.81 9.37 -3.06
CA ILE A 259 -6.02 10.10 -2.62
C ILE A 259 -6.57 11.03 -3.70
N ASP A 260 -5.70 11.65 -4.49
CA ASP A 260 -6.08 12.57 -5.57
C ASP A 260 -6.89 11.89 -6.68
N LYS A 261 -6.68 10.60 -6.89
CA LYS A 261 -7.45 9.81 -7.84
C LYS A 261 -8.83 9.45 -7.30
N LEU A 262 -8.89 8.98 -6.07
CA LEU A 262 -10.17 8.57 -5.46
C LEU A 262 -11.08 9.74 -5.19
N ILE A 263 -10.55 10.91 -4.84
CA ILE A 263 -11.37 12.11 -4.60
C ILE A 263 -12.08 12.59 -5.86
N ASN A 264 -11.50 12.35 -7.02
CA ASN A 264 -12.04 12.72 -8.32
C ASN A 264 -12.71 11.55 -9.07
N CYS A 265 -12.86 10.38 -8.44
CA CYS A 265 -13.43 9.20 -9.05
C CYS A 265 -14.96 9.28 -9.09
N ASP A 266 -15.55 9.49 -10.25
CA ASP A 266 -16.99 9.51 -10.46
C ASP A 266 -17.57 8.15 -10.90
N SER A 267 -16.71 7.16 -11.11
CA SER A 267 -17.12 5.79 -11.45
C SER A 267 -17.71 5.08 -10.23
N ALA A 268 -18.57 4.10 -10.48
CA ALA A 268 -19.00 3.17 -9.45
C ALA A 268 -17.80 2.35 -8.94
N VAL A 269 -17.78 2.08 -7.65
CA VAL A 269 -16.72 1.34 -6.97
C VAL A 269 -17.28 0.15 -6.22
N ASP A 270 -16.44 -0.86 -6.00
CA ASP A 270 -16.70 -1.88 -5.00
C ASP A 270 -15.91 -1.52 -3.74
N LEU A 271 -16.57 -1.55 -2.62
CA LEU A 271 -15.98 -1.20 -1.33
C LEU A 271 -15.76 -2.46 -0.51
N VAL A 272 -14.60 -2.57 0.12
CA VAL A 272 -14.31 -3.54 1.19
C VAL A 272 -14.14 -2.78 2.48
N PHE A 273 -14.89 -3.16 3.51
CA PHE A 273 -14.99 -2.39 4.74
C PHE A 273 -15.32 -3.23 5.98
N GLU A 274 -15.07 -2.64 7.13
CA GLU A 274 -15.66 -3.03 8.42
C GLU A 274 -16.84 -2.11 8.70
N ALA A 275 -17.98 -2.66 9.12
CA ALA A 275 -19.14 -1.89 9.52
C ALA A 275 -19.09 -1.63 11.03
N VAL A 276 -19.19 -0.37 11.44
CA VAL A 276 -19.12 0.04 12.85
C VAL A 276 -20.29 0.94 13.25
N ALA A 277 -20.67 0.93 14.52
CA ALA A 277 -21.63 1.85 15.09
C ALA A 277 -20.89 3.11 15.60
N GLU A 278 -21.03 4.23 14.91
CA GLU A 278 -20.45 5.50 15.34
C GLU A 278 -21.35 6.21 16.35
N HIS A 279 -20.82 6.46 17.55
CA HIS A 279 -21.49 7.20 18.61
C HIS A 279 -21.06 8.68 18.53
N TRP A 280 -21.97 9.55 18.13
CA TRP A 280 -21.72 10.98 18.05
C TRP A 280 -22.89 11.80 18.60
N GLN A 281 -22.62 12.67 19.56
CA GLN A 281 -23.62 13.58 20.19
C GLN A 281 -24.92 12.86 20.63
N GLY A 282 -24.78 11.68 21.24
CA GLY A 282 -25.92 10.88 21.72
C GLY A 282 -26.70 10.14 20.63
N ARG A 283 -26.25 10.21 19.38
CA ARG A 283 -26.83 9.43 18.25
C ARG A 283 -25.88 8.30 17.86
N VAL A 284 -26.45 7.19 17.48
CA VAL A 284 -25.73 6.04 16.94
C VAL A 284 -26.09 5.89 15.47
N LYS A 285 -25.08 5.80 14.62
CA LYS A 285 -25.27 5.64 13.16
C LYS A 285 -24.30 4.60 12.63
N PRO A 286 -24.68 3.84 11.59
CA PRO A 286 -23.75 2.99 10.85
C PRO A 286 -22.68 3.85 10.18
N LYS A 287 -21.46 3.33 10.15
CA LYS A 287 -20.33 3.93 9.45
C LYS A 287 -19.44 2.84 8.86
N LEU A 288 -18.92 3.08 7.67
CA LEU A 288 -18.01 2.17 6.98
C LEU A 288 -16.56 2.59 7.23
N MET A 289 -15.77 1.67 7.75
CA MET A 289 -14.31 1.80 7.87
C MET A 289 -13.67 1.12 6.68
N ILE A 290 -13.41 1.90 5.62
CA ILE A 290 -12.97 1.36 4.33
C ILE A 290 -11.56 0.80 4.43
N LYS A 291 -11.39 -0.41 3.95
CA LYS A 291 -10.09 -1.11 3.84
C LYS A 291 -9.57 -1.08 2.41
N ASP A 292 -10.47 -1.25 1.43
CA ASP A 292 -10.09 -1.21 0.01
C ASP A 292 -11.21 -0.63 -0.85
N VAL A 293 -10.83 -0.06 -1.99
CA VAL A 293 -11.73 0.51 -2.99
C VAL A 293 -11.31 -0.02 -4.36
N LEU A 294 -12.20 -0.80 -4.98
CA LEU A 294 -12.01 -1.31 -6.32
C LEU A 294 -12.85 -0.47 -7.29
N VAL A 295 -12.19 0.35 -8.08
CA VAL A 295 -12.88 1.16 -9.11
C VAL A 295 -13.42 0.21 -10.17
N ARG A 296 -14.75 0.21 -10.35
CA ARG A 296 -15.37 -0.46 -11.47
C ARG A 296 -15.18 0.39 -12.71
N ASP A 297 -14.35 -0.07 -13.60
CA ASP A 297 -14.37 0.48 -14.95
C ASP A 297 -15.64 -0.03 -15.66
N THR A 298 -16.72 0.73 -15.49
CA THR A 298 -18.03 0.42 -16.09
C THR A 298 -18.04 0.57 -17.61
N THR A 299 -16.90 0.91 -18.17
CA THR A 299 -16.70 1.14 -19.58
C THR A 299 -15.64 0.24 -20.19
N LEU A 300 -15.69 -1.07 -19.95
CA LEU A 300 -15.20 -1.98 -20.97
C LEU A 300 -16.20 -1.88 -22.14
N PRO A 301 -15.80 -1.29 -23.27
CA PRO A 301 -16.67 -1.20 -24.42
C PRO A 301 -17.03 -2.62 -24.88
N SER A 302 -18.28 -2.83 -25.28
CA SER A 302 -18.55 -3.96 -26.13
C SER A 302 -17.65 -3.85 -27.36
N VAL A 303 -17.05 -4.94 -27.78
CA VAL A 303 -16.16 -5.01 -28.92
C VAL A 303 -16.83 -4.46 -30.20
N ASP A 304 -18.15 -4.32 -30.19
CA ASP A 304 -19.02 -3.92 -31.29
C ASP A 304 -19.48 -2.46 -31.27
N ASP A 305 -19.02 -1.64 -30.30
CA ASP A 305 -19.36 -0.21 -30.27
C ASP A 305 -18.33 0.63 -31.05
N PRO A 306 -18.68 1.13 -32.26
CA PRO A 306 -17.79 1.98 -33.06
C PRO A 306 -17.41 3.28 -32.35
N ALA A 307 -18.17 3.71 -31.34
CA ALA A 307 -17.84 4.85 -30.50
C ALA A 307 -16.81 4.50 -29.41
N CYS A 308 -16.45 3.23 -29.26
CA CYS A 308 -15.35 2.74 -28.47
C CYS A 308 -14.00 3.28 -28.94
N GLU A 309 -13.98 3.69 -30.18
CA GLU A 309 -12.78 3.95 -30.93
C GLU A 309 -11.84 4.97 -30.33
N LEU A 310 -12.30 5.88 -29.51
CA LEU A 310 -11.45 6.99 -29.16
C LEU A 310 -11.85 7.78 -27.93
N ARG A 311 -13.03 7.58 -27.41
CA ARG A 311 -13.45 8.29 -26.20
C ARG A 311 -12.71 7.83 -24.99
N ARG A 312 -11.99 6.73 -25.13
CA ARG A 312 -11.61 5.90 -24.00
C ARG A 312 -10.16 5.80 -23.73
N GLY A 313 -9.37 6.20 -24.69
CA GLY A 313 -7.98 6.54 -24.42
C GLY A 313 -7.84 7.98 -23.98
N VAL A 314 -8.91 8.78 -24.05
CA VAL A 314 -8.81 10.23 -23.97
C VAL A 314 -10.05 10.83 -23.34
N GLN A 315 -10.35 10.46 -22.11
CA GLN A 315 -11.13 11.34 -21.25
C GLN A 315 -10.60 11.22 -19.84
N PRO A 316 -9.83 12.19 -19.45
CA PRO A 316 -10.27 13.07 -18.42
C PRO A 316 -10.61 14.42 -19.08
N ALA A 317 -11.81 14.88 -18.87
CA ALA A 317 -12.27 16.17 -19.37
C ALA A 317 -11.40 17.35 -18.88
N ASP A 318 -10.53 17.13 -17.92
CA ASP A 318 -9.75 18.17 -17.24
C ASP A 318 -8.22 18.00 -17.28
N SER A 319 -7.66 16.96 -17.88
CA SER A 319 -6.20 16.74 -17.84
C SER A 319 -5.41 17.48 -18.93
N GLY A 320 -6.05 18.30 -19.75
CA GLY A 320 -5.37 19.03 -20.83
C GLY A 320 -4.82 18.15 -21.97
N LEU A 321 -4.96 16.84 -21.88
CA LEU A 321 -4.58 15.86 -22.91
C LEU A 321 -5.72 15.61 -23.91
N ARG A 322 -6.31 16.68 -24.41
CA ARG A 322 -6.92 16.61 -25.74
C ARG A 322 -5.78 16.57 -26.76
N LEU A 323 -5.50 15.40 -27.31
CA LEU A 323 -4.85 15.34 -28.59
C LEU A 323 -5.74 16.13 -29.56
N GLU A 324 -5.39 17.40 -29.81
CA GLU A 324 -6.08 18.23 -30.80
C GLU A 324 -6.15 17.42 -32.07
N SER A 325 -7.24 17.54 -32.82
CA SER A 325 -7.43 16.84 -34.09
C SER A 325 -6.21 17.02 -35.04
N ARG A 326 -5.53 18.15 -34.97
CA ARG A 326 -4.27 18.43 -35.67
C ARG A 326 -3.10 17.51 -35.22
N LYS A 327 -2.98 17.17 -33.98
CA LYS A 327 -1.92 16.24 -33.52
C LYS A 327 -2.17 14.81 -33.99
N ARG A 328 -3.43 14.40 -34.11
CA ARG A 328 -3.83 13.12 -34.71
C ARG A 328 -3.46 13.05 -36.19
N GLU A 329 -3.81 14.07 -36.95
CA GLU A 329 -3.45 14.13 -38.36
C GLU A 329 -1.94 14.11 -38.55
N THR A 330 -1.20 14.79 -37.69
CA THR A 330 0.28 14.80 -37.71
C THR A 330 0.85 13.44 -37.34
N LEU A 331 0.33 12.77 -36.34
CA LEU A 331 0.77 11.43 -35.92
C LEU A 331 0.44 10.37 -36.97
N ALA A 332 -0.72 10.48 -37.64
CA ALA A 332 -1.12 9.59 -38.73
C ALA A 332 -0.26 9.73 -39.99
N GLN A 333 0.47 10.84 -40.14
CA GLN A 333 1.40 11.09 -41.25
C GLN A 333 2.81 10.56 -40.99
N LEU A 334 3.12 10.19 -39.74
CA LEU A 334 4.44 9.64 -39.42
C LEU A 334 4.57 8.22 -39.95
N SER A 335 5.76 7.88 -40.42
CA SER A 335 6.09 6.47 -40.68
C SER A 335 6.04 5.65 -39.38
N TYR A 336 5.84 4.36 -39.51
CA TYR A 336 5.78 3.44 -38.39
C TYR A 336 7.01 3.56 -37.44
N THR A 337 8.20 3.76 -38.00
CA THR A 337 9.44 3.94 -37.25
C THR A 337 9.49 5.29 -36.51
N GLU A 338 9.01 6.36 -37.16
CA GLU A 338 8.96 7.69 -36.54
C GLU A 338 7.95 7.73 -35.41
N LEU A 339 6.76 7.15 -35.61
CA LEU A 339 5.75 7.01 -34.56
C LEU A 339 6.29 6.21 -33.37
N THR A 340 6.93 5.06 -33.64
CA THR A 340 7.53 4.25 -32.57
C THR A 340 8.56 5.04 -31.77
N ARG A 341 9.43 5.79 -32.43
CA ARG A 341 10.44 6.63 -31.76
C ARG A 341 9.80 7.75 -30.95
N SER A 342 8.77 8.39 -31.47
CA SER A 342 8.03 9.44 -30.78
C SER A 342 7.34 8.89 -29.53
N LEU A 343 6.69 7.73 -29.61
CA LEU A 343 6.05 7.07 -28.49
C LEU A 343 7.08 6.64 -27.41
N ILE A 344 8.19 6.05 -27.82
CA ILE A 344 9.27 5.70 -26.87
C ILE A 344 9.73 6.96 -26.13
N HIS A 345 9.95 8.05 -26.86
CA HIS A 345 10.35 9.33 -26.24
C HIS A 345 9.30 9.86 -25.26
N SER A 346 8.03 9.74 -25.58
CA SER A 346 6.94 10.15 -24.68
C SER A 346 6.92 9.33 -23.39
N PHE A 347 7.18 8.01 -23.47
CA PHE A 347 7.13 7.13 -22.29
C PHE A 347 8.38 7.19 -21.41
N ILE A 348 9.56 7.36 -21.96
CA ILE A 348 10.83 7.31 -21.21
C ILE A 348 11.71 8.56 -21.35
N GLY A 349 11.21 9.62 -21.98
CA GLY A 349 11.93 10.88 -22.17
C GLY A 349 13.22 10.69 -22.98
N SER A 350 14.31 11.26 -22.48
CA SER A 350 15.63 11.17 -23.14
C SER A 350 16.35 9.82 -22.92
N ASN A 351 15.80 8.91 -22.13
CA ASN A 351 16.39 7.61 -21.91
C ASN A 351 16.34 6.75 -23.17
N GLN A 352 17.30 5.83 -23.30
CA GLN A 352 17.33 4.88 -24.40
C GLN A 352 16.64 3.57 -24.02
N PRO A 353 15.83 2.99 -24.92
CA PRO A 353 15.23 1.70 -24.67
C PRO A 353 16.32 0.61 -24.61
N HIS A 354 16.11 -0.41 -23.80
CA HIS A 354 16.99 -1.57 -23.75
C HIS A 354 16.90 -2.38 -25.05
N ARG A 355 17.98 -3.04 -25.42
CA ARG A 355 18.04 -3.88 -26.63
C ARG A 355 16.87 -4.88 -26.72
N ALA A 356 16.55 -5.55 -25.60
CA ALA A 356 15.43 -6.50 -25.57
C ALA A 356 14.05 -5.83 -25.79
N GLN A 357 13.89 -4.55 -25.41
CA GLN A 357 12.65 -3.79 -25.70
C GLN A 357 12.55 -3.48 -27.20
N VAL A 358 13.65 -3.09 -27.82
CA VAL A 358 13.69 -2.81 -29.28
C VAL A 358 13.40 -4.08 -30.06
N GLU A 359 14.09 -5.19 -29.77
CA GLU A 359 13.89 -6.48 -30.43
C GLU A 359 12.43 -6.99 -30.29
N ALA A 360 11.81 -6.79 -29.11
CA ALA A 360 10.40 -7.15 -28.90
C ALA A 360 9.45 -6.27 -29.71
N LEU A 361 9.71 -4.95 -29.79
CA LEU A 361 8.91 -4.02 -30.55
C LEU A 361 9.02 -4.26 -32.05
N ASP A 362 10.20 -4.63 -32.55
CA ASP A 362 10.41 -4.99 -33.96
C ASP A 362 9.68 -6.29 -34.31
N ALA A 363 9.76 -7.30 -33.46
CA ALA A 363 9.03 -8.56 -33.65
C ALA A 363 7.50 -8.36 -33.65
N LEU A 364 6.98 -7.49 -32.77
CA LEU A 364 5.57 -7.12 -32.75
C LEU A 364 5.17 -6.31 -34.00
N ALA A 365 6.11 -5.52 -34.54
CA ALA A 365 5.92 -4.81 -35.81
C ALA A 365 5.74 -5.78 -37.00
N ASP A 366 6.43 -6.89 -36.95
CA ASP A 366 6.34 -7.98 -37.95
C ASP A 366 5.18 -8.95 -37.67
N HIS A 367 4.21 -8.53 -36.84
CA HIS A 367 3.05 -9.34 -36.43
C HIS A 367 3.37 -10.68 -35.79
N GLN A 368 4.53 -10.77 -35.15
CA GLN A 368 4.94 -11.98 -34.39
C GLN A 368 4.38 -11.93 -32.97
N SER A 369 4.11 -13.11 -32.41
CA SER A 369 3.83 -13.25 -30.99
C SER A 369 5.13 -13.16 -30.18
N VAL A 370 5.16 -12.31 -29.15
CA VAL A 370 6.35 -12.06 -28.35
C VAL A 370 6.11 -12.48 -26.90
N LEU A 371 7.02 -13.30 -26.37
CA LEU A 371 7.14 -13.59 -24.94
C LEU A 371 8.37 -12.86 -24.40
N ALA A 372 8.13 -11.73 -23.70
CA ALA A 372 9.20 -10.92 -23.10
C ALA A 372 9.45 -11.36 -21.65
N VAL A 373 10.58 -12.06 -21.42
CA VAL A 373 11.03 -12.44 -20.09
C VAL A 373 12.13 -11.47 -19.64
N MET A 374 11.80 -10.58 -18.73
CA MET A 374 12.71 -9.55 -18.22
C MET A 374 12.56 -9.44 -16.70
N GLY A 375 13.62 -9.11 -15.99
CA GLY A 375 13.58 -8.86 -14.55
C GLY A 375 12.61 -7.74 -14.18
N THR A 376 12.16 -7.69 -12.92
CA THR A 376 11.32 -6.62 -12.38
C THR A 376 12.06 -5.27 -12.51
N GLY A 377 11.34 -4.19 -12.79
CA GLY A 377 11.95 -2.85 -12.98
C GLY A 377 12.68 -2.63 -14.30
N ARG A 378 12.75 -3.61 -15.20
CA ARG A 378 13.42 -3.48 -16.51
C ARG A 378 12.55 -2.90 -17.62
N GLY A 379 11.42 -2.26 -17.26
CA GLY A 379 10.58 -1.54 -18.21
C GLY A 379 9.84 -2.41 -19.22
N LYS A 380 9.39 -3.61 -18.83
CA LYS A 380 8.53 -4.47 -19.68
C LYS A 380 7.31 -3.75 -20.22
N SER A 381 6.72 -2.89 -19.40
CA SER A 381 5.51 -2.12 -19.73
C SER A 381 5.69 -1.25 -20.98
N LEU A 382 6.89 -0.72 -21.22
CA LEU A 382 7.18 0.04 -22.43
C LEU A 382 6.84 -0.73 -23.71
N ILE A 383 7.11 -2.04 -23.76
CA ILE A 383 6.87 -2.89 -24.93
C ILE A 383 5.37 -2.90 -25.27
N PHE A 384 4.52 -3.20 -24.28
CA PHE A 384 3.08 -3.31 -24.54
C PHE A 384 2.44 -1.96 -24.73
N HIS A 385 2.86 -0.92 -24.02
CA HIS A 385 2.31 0.41 -24.14
C HIS A 385 2.60 1.03 -25.51
N VAL A 386 3.85 0.94 -25.99
CA VAL A 386 4.22 1.42 -27.33
C VAL A 386 3.51 0.61 -28.40
N HIS A 387 3.42 -0.72 -28.24
CA HIS A 387 2.70 -1.56 -29.21
C HIS A 387 1.21 -1.23 -29.24
N ALA A 388 0.55 -1.11 -28.09
CA ALA A 388 -0.87 -0.77 -28.01
C ALA A 388 -1.16 0.62 -28.58
N ALA A 389 -0.34 1.61 -28.27
CA ALA A 389 -0.47 2.95 -28.82
C ALA A 389 -0.31 2.95 -30.35
N ARG A 390 0.65 2.18 -30.88
CA ARG A 390 0.81 2.00 -32.33
C ARG A 390 -0.40 1.33 -32.98
N ALA A 391 -0.86 0.22 -32.39
CA ALA A 391 -2.02 -0.52 -32.89
C ALA A 391 -3.28 0.36 -32.92
N ALA A 392 -3.49 1.16 -31.88
CA ALA A 392 -4.61 2.08 -31.80
C ALA A 392 -4.51 3.26 -32.77
N LEU A 393 -3.34 3.91 -32.86
CA LEU A 393 -3.14 5.12 -33.63
C LEU A 393 -2.94 4.87 -35.10
N PHE A 394 -2.25 3.81 -35.48
CA PHE A 394 -1.85 3.50 -36.85
C PHE A 394 -2.76 2.47 -37.52
N GLU A 395 -3.19 1.44 -36.77
CA GLU A 395 -3.97 0.33 -37.31
C GLU A 395 -5.46 0.41 -36.96
N GLY A 396 -5.89 1.36 -36.10
CA GLY A 396 -7.25 1.49 -35.62
C GLY A 396 -7.73 0.29 -34.81
N LYS A 397 -6.80 -0.46 -34.18
CA LYS A 397 -7.09 -1.67 -33.43
C LYS A 397 -7.23 -1.41 -31.94
N ALA A 398 -8.12 -2.13 -31.28
CA ALA A 398 -8.19 -2.20 -29.82
C ALA A 398 -7.18 -3.21 -29.29
N CYS A 399 -6.58 -2.91 -28.12
CA CYS A 399 -5.68 -3.81 -27.41
C CYS A 399 -6.30 -4.26 -26.10
N VAL A 400 -6.15 -5.53 -25.77
CA VAL A 400 -6.56 -6.08 -24.48
C VAL A 400 -5.33 -6.42 -23.66
N PHE A 401 -5.24 -5.84 -22.47
CA PHE A 401 -4.19 -6.15 -21.51
C PHE A 401 -4.73 -7.10 -20.45
N VAL A 402 -4.06 -8.22 -20.25
CA VAL A 402 -4.38 -9.20 -19.21
C VAL A 402 -3.26 -9.19 -18.17
N TYR A 403 -3.57 -8.76 -16.96
CA TYR A 403 -2.63 -8.74 -15.85
C TYR A 403 -3.06 -9.74 -14.78
N PRO A 404 -2.13 -10.44 -14.14
CA PRO A 404 -2.45 -11.40 -13.10
C PRO A 404 -2.98 -10.74 -11.82
N LEU A 405 -2.72 -9.44 -11.60
CA LEU A 405 -3.06 -8.69 -10.40
C LEU A 405 -3.84 -7.42 -10.75
N ARG A 406 -4.97 -7.17 -10.06
CA ARG A 406 -5.80 -5.96 -10.24
C ARG A 406 -5.05 -4.65 -9.95
N ALA A 407 -4.21 -4.63 -8.90
CA ALA A 407 -3.38 -3.47 -8.59
C ALA A 407 -2.45 -3.07 -9.75
N LEU A 408 -1.92 -4.06 -10.47
CA LEU A 408 -1.07 -3.82 -11.62
C LEU A 408 -1.85 -3.24 -12.81
N VAL A 409 -3.13 -3.59 -12.97
CA VAL A 409 -4.01 -2.99 -13.98
C VAL A 409 -4.18 -1.50 -13.75
N ALA A 410 -4.49 -1.11 -12.52
CA ALA A 410 -4.69 0.30 -12.15
C ALA A 410 -3.41 1.13 -12.32
N ASP A 411 -2.27 0.61 -11.91
CA ASP A 411 -0.97 1.24 -12.06
C ASP A 411 -0.60 1.44 -13.54
N GLN A 412 -0.78 0.42 -14.36
CA GLN A 412 -0.45 0.48 -15.78
C GLN A 412 -1.44 1.35 -16.58
N ALA A 413 -2.73 1.34 -16.23
CA ALA A 413 -3.72 2.23 -16.83
C ALA A 413 -3.39 3.71 -16.55
N PHE A 414 -2.91 3.99 -15.34
CA PHE A 414 -2.44 5.34 -14.98
C PHE A 414 -1.27 5.81 -15.84
N HIS A 415 -0.23 4.98 -15.98
CA HIS A 415 0.93 5.34 -16.82
C HIS A 415 0.56 5.53 -18.29
N LEU A 416 -0.44 4.82 -18.80
CA LEU A 416 -0.97 5.05 -20.15
C LEU A 416 -1.75 6.36 -20.30
N GLN A 417 -2.35 6.86 -19.23
CA GLN A 417 -3.08 8.13 -19.24
C GLN A 417 -2.16 9.35 -19.13
N GLU A 418 -0.96 9.20 -18.57
CA GLU A 418 0.01 10.29 -18.43
C GLU A 418 0.79 10.57 -19.73
N VAL A 419 0.79 9.67 -20.69
CA VAL A 419 1.50 9.75 -21.97
C VAL A 419 0.58 10.15 -23.12
#